data_2349d4fb2955a3a0444c87e09580f627
#
_entry.id   2349d4fb2955a3a0444c87e09580f627
#
_cell.length_a   1.000
_cell.length_b   1.000
_cell.length_c   1.000
_cell.angle_alpha   90.00
_cell.angle_beta   90.00
_cell.angle_gamma   90.00
#
_symmetry.space_group_name_H-M   'P 1'
#
loop_
_entity.id
_entity.type
_entity.pdbx_description
1 polymer ?
#
loop_
_entity_poly.entity_id
_entity_poly.type
_entity_poly.pdbx_seq_one_letter_code
_entity_poly.pdbx_strand_id
1 'polypeptide(L)'
;MKDKKEYKVTSSGFRFYLDDEVLDDWETFEMLNKIDEGDISTIIKVAPKLLGTKQYENLKKFLKKKEGKVRVTSMVREIGEIFTSNQVKN
;
A
#
# COMPACT_ATOMS: atom_id res chain seq x y z
N MET A 1 -15.35 -18.26 7.39
CA MET A 1 -15.32 -17.82 7.21
C MET A 1 -14.57 -17.35 6.65
N LYS A 2 -14.25 -17.02 6.31
CA LYS A 2 -13.69 -16.55 5.67
C LYS A 2 -12.99 -15.60 5.92
N ASP A 3 -12.61 -15.06 6.47
CA ASP A 3 -12.05 -14.02 6.76
C ASP A 3 -10.75 -14.20 7.25
N LYS A 4 -9.96 -15.00 6.83
CA LYS A 4 -8.74 -15.19 7.17
C LYS A 4 -7.93 -14.18 6.54
N LYS A 5 -7.55 -13.09 7.08
CA LYS A 5 -6.73 -12.08 6.52
C LYS A 5 -5.31 -12.56 6.56
N GLU A 6 -4.63 -12.47 5.44
CA GLU A 6 -3.27 -12.89 5.37
C GLU A 6 -2.41 -11.70 5.57
N TYR A 7 -1.87 -11.49 6.73
CA TYR A 7 -1.02 -10.34 7.00
C TYR A 7 0.39 -10.52 6.46
N LYS A 8 0.96 -9.43 5.99
CA LYS A 8 2.32 -9.41 5.50
C LYS A 8 3.01 -8.22 6.17
N VAL A 9 4.32 -8.12 6.01
CA VAL A 9 5.07 -7.05 6.65
C VAL A 9 6.03 -6.47 5.64
N THR A 10 6.09 -5.14 5.56
CA THR A 10 7.03 -4.49 4.65
C THR A 10 8.42 -4.57 5.27
N SER A 11 9.43 -4.24 4.49
CA SER A 11 10.80 -4.31 4.98
C SER A 11 11.04 -3.34 6.13
N SER A 12 10.27 -2.28 6.24
CA SER A 12 10.42 -1.34 7.34
C SER A 12 9.64 -1.76 8.58
N GLY A 13 8.85 -2.83 8.48
CA GLY A 13 8.12 -3.34 9.63
C GLY A 13 6.64 -3.05 9.71
N PHE A 14 6.08 -2.45 8.66
CA PHE A 14 4.66 -2.14 8.68
C PHE A 14 3.85 -3.39 8.33
N ARG A 15 2.91 -3.73 9.17
CA ARG A 15 2.09 -4.90 8.96
C ARG A 15 0.80 -4.53 8.26
N PHE A 16 0.42 -5.25 7.25
CA PHE A 16 -0.76 -4.93 6.46
C PHE A 16 -1.40 -6.18 5.86
N TYR A 17 -2.59 -6.02 5.32
CA TYR A 17 -3.21 -7.07 4.54
C TYR A 17 -3.92 -6.40 3.37
N LEU A 18 -4.13 -7.14 2.28
CA LEU A 18 -4.81 -6.62 1.12
C LEU A 18 -6.08 -7.44 0.87
N ASP A 19 -7.14 -6.71 0.51
CA ASP A 19 -8.41 -7.33 0.24
C ASP A 19 -8.39 -7.80 -1.21
N ASP A 20 -8.80 -9.00 -1.48
CA ASP A 20 -8.81 -9.52 -2.83
C ASP A 20 -9.63 -8.67 -3.77
N GLU A 21 -10.70 -8.07 -3.28
CA GLU A 21 -11.53 -7.26 -4.12
C GLU A 21 -10.83 -6.01 -4.61
N VAL A 22 -9.94 -5.47 -3.79
CA VAL A 22 -9.21 -4.28 -4.19
C VAL A 22 -8.24 -4.65 -5.29
N LEU A 23 -7.65 -5.83 -5.21
CA LEU A 23 -6.69 -6.25 -6.20
C LEU A 23 -7.34 -6.62 -7.51
N ASP A 24 -8.62 -6.90 -7.48
CA ASP A 24 -9.35 -7.27 -8.66
C ASP A 24 -10.07 -6.06 -9.25
N ASP A 25 -9.60 -4.87 -8.96
CA ASP A 25 -10.21 -3.64 -9.44
C ASP A 25 -9.35 -3.03 -10.53
N TRP A 26 -9.89 -2.89 -11.73
CA TRP A 26 -9.14 -2.38 -12.86
C TRP A 26 -8.58 -0.98 -12.62
N GLU A 27 -9.37 -0.10 -12.02
CA GLU A 27 -8.91 1.26 -11.81
C GLU A 27 -7.77 1.34 -10.81
N THR A 28 -7.81 0.48 -9.80
CA THR A 28 -6.72 0.40 -8.85
C THR A 28 -5.46 -0.07 -9.58
N PHE A 29 -5.62 -1.06 -10.44
CA PHE A 29 -4.50 -1.59 -11.18
C PHE A 29 -3.90 -0.53 -12.11
N GLU A 30 -4.75 0.26 -12.76
CA GLU A 30 -4.27 1.32 -13.62
C GLU A 30 -3.47 2.36 -12.84
N MET A 31 -3.95 2.72 -11.66
CA MET A 31 -3.26 3.69 -10.84
C MET A 31 -1.91 3.18 -10.36
N LEU A 32 -1.87 1.90 -9.99
CA LEU A 32 -0.61 1.31 -9.54
C LEU A 32 0.39 1.27 -10.68
N ASN A 33 -0.09 1.04 -11.88
CA ASN A 33 0.78 1.01 -13.05
C ASN A 33 1.36 2.39 -13.33
N LYS A 34 0.57 3.45 -13.12
CA LYS A 34 1.08 4.79 -13.33
C LYS A 34 2.17 5.13 -12.35
N ILE A 35 2.05 4.67 -11.13
CA ILE A 35 3.07 4.91 -10.13
C ILE A 35 4.35 4.21 -10.55
N ASP A 36 4.22 3.01 -11.09
CA ASP A 36 5.36 2.25 -11.51
C ASP A 36 6.06 2.94 -12.69
N GLU A 37 5.32 3.75 -13.45
CA GLU A 37 5.89 4.48 -14.55
C GLU A 37 6.44 5.83 -14.11
N GLY A 38 6.41 6.12 -12.83
CA GLY A 38 6.96 7.36 -12.33
C GLY A 38 5.97 8.43 -11.92
N ASP A 39 4.69 8.18 -12.07
CA ASP A 39 3.69 9.19 -11.73
C ASP A 39 3.31 9.01 -10.27
N ILE A 40 4.15 9.48 -9.39
CA ILE A 40 3.94 9.27 -7.97
C ILE A 40 2.79 10.08 -7.40
N SER A 41 2.31 11.07 -8.12
CA SER A 41 1.20 11.86 -7.60
C SER A 41 -0.07 11.00 -7.47
N THR A 42 -0.13 9.88 -8.20
CA THR A 42 -1.26 9.00 -8.14
C THR A 42 -1.36 8.29 -6.81
N ILE A 43 -0.25 8.24 -6.05
CA ILE A 43 -0.25 7.56 -4.77
C ILE A 43 -1.28 8.12 -3.80
N ILE A 44 -1.52 9.42 -3.86
CA ILE A 44 -2.49 10.04 -2.97
C ILE A 44 -3.86 9.40 -3.14
N LYS A 45 -4.17 8.99 -4.35
CA LYS A 45 -5.46 8.38 -4.61
C LYS A 45 -5.45 6.88 -4.37
N VAL A 46 -4.39 6.22 -4.79
CA VAL A 46 -4.37 4.77 -4.71
C VAL A 46 -4.06 4.22 -3.33
N ALA A 47 -3.27 4.92 -2.55
CA ALA A 47 -2.89 4.37 -1.24
C ALA A 47 -4.09 4.08 -0.35
N PRO A 48 -5.02 5.04 -0.16
CA PRO A 48 -6.18 4.72 0.67
C PRO A 48 -7.10 3.69 0.01
N LYS A 49 -7.08 3.63 -1.32
CA LYS A 49 -7.92 2.68 -2.01
C LYS A 49 -7.34 1.28 -1.87
N LEU A 50 -6.05 1.15 -1.96
CA LEU A 50 -5.37 -0.12 -1.86
C LEU A 50 -5.42 -0.69 -0.45
N LEU A 51 -5.17 0.13 0.55
CA LEU A 51 -5.11 -0.31 1.92
C LEU A 51 -6.42 -0.18 2.70
N GLY A 52 -7.31 0.64 2.22
CA GLY A 52 -8.49 1.00 2.99
C GLY A 52 -8.12 2.14 3.92
N THR A 53 -9.08 2.95 4.29
CA THR A 53 -8.84 4.15 5.07
C THR A 53 -8.11 3.87 6.37
N LYS A 54 -8.50 2.84 7.07
CA LYS A 54 -7.89 2.55 8.34
C LYS A 54 -6.43 2.17 8.24
N GLN A 55 -6.08 1.28 7.35
CA GLN A 55 -4.69 0.88 7.20
C GLN A 55 -3.86 2.02 6.65
N TYR A 56 -4.45 2.85 5.79
CA TYR A 56 -3.74 3.99 5.24
C TYR A 56 -3.38 4.96 6.36
N GLU A 57 -4.33 5.24 7.27
CA GLU A 57 -4.03 6.11 8.39
C GLU A 57 -2.99 5.48 9.32
N ASN A 58 -3.06 4.17 9.49
CA ASN A 58 -2.09 3.48 10.32
C ASN A 58 -0.68 3.56 9.72
N LEU A 59 -0.60 3.49 8.40
CA LEU A 59 0.70 3.58 7.74
C LEU A 59 1.28 4.98 7.95
N LYS A 60 0.45 6.02 7.85
CA LYS A 60 0.93 7.37 8.08
C LYS A 60 1.41 7.53 9.53
N LYS A 61 0.70 6.97 10.48
CA LYS A 61 1.11 7.06 11.87
C LYS A 61 2.42 6.30 12.09
N PHE A 62 2.53 5.14 11.47
CA PHE A 62 3.72 4.33 11.59
C PHE A 62 4.94 5.09 11.06
N LEU A 63 4.82 5.69 9.90
CA LEU A 63 5.94 6.41 9.31
C LEU A 63 6.26 7.66 10.11
N LYS A 64 5.24 8.35 10.59
CA LYS A 64 5.47 9.55 11.35
C LYS A 64 6.20 9.23 12.64
N LYS A 65 5.84 8.14 13.28
CA LYS A 65 6.48 7.78 14.51
C LYS A 65 7.92 7.35 14.28
N LYS A 66 8.16 6.70 13.16
CA LYS A 66 9.49 6.22 12.85
C LYS A 66 10.42 7.30 12.36
N GLU A 67 9.93 8.23 11.58
CA GLU A 67 10.77 9.24 10.96
C GLU A 67 10.49 10.68 11.33
N GLY A 68 9.54 10.91 12.19
CA GLY A 68 9.19 12.28 12.60
C GLY A 68 8.16 12.95 11.71
N LYS A 69 7.97 12.46 10.50
CA LYS A 69 6.97 12.99 9.60
C LYS A 69 6.76 11.93 8.53
N VAL A 70 5.73 12.11 7.72
CA VAL A 70 5.45 11.15 6.66
C VAL A 70 6.15 11.66 5.40
N ARG A 71 7.28 11.07 5.05
CA ARG A 71 8.03 11.51 3.90
C ARG A 71 7.44 10.92 2.64
N VAL A 72 7.47 11.69 1.57
CA VAL A 72 6.96 11.24 0.29
C VAL A 72 7.74 10.00 -0.17
N THR A 73 9.06 10.04 -0.04
CA THR A 73 9.87 8.92 -0.49
C THR A 73 9.57 7.65 0.30
N SER A 74 9.28 7.79 1.59
CA SER A 74 8.96 6.63 2.40
C SER A 74 7.61 6.06 2.00
N MET A 75 6.65 6.94 1.76
CA MET A 75 5.32 6.49 1.36
C MET A 75 5.37 5.77 0.01
N VAL A 76 6.11 6.32 -0.94
CA VAL A 76 6.25 5.71 -2.25
C VAL A 76 6.86 4.32 -2.11
N ARG A 77 7.90 4.20 -1.29
CA ARG A 77 8.55 2.92 -1.09
C ARG A 77 7.61 1.91 -0.45
N GLU A 78 6.85 2.34 0.56
CA GLU A 78 5.93 1.42 1.23
C GLU A 78 4.83 0.94 0.30
N ILE A 79 4.21 1.85 -0.43
CA ILE A 79 3.13 1.47 -1.34
C ILE A 79 3.65 0.56 -2.45
N GLY A 80 4.82 0.85 -2.97
CA GLY A 80 5.42 0.01 -4.00
C GLY A 80 5.69 -1.39 -3.48
N GLU A 81 6.19 -1.49 -2.25
CA GLU A 81 6.49 -2.77 -1.66
C GLU A 81 5.22 -3.57 -1.39
N ILE A 82 4.19 -2.89 -0.90
CA ILE A 82 2.91 -3.53 -0.63
C ILE A 82 2.31 -4.08 -1.90
N PHE A 83 2.37 -3.31 -2.97
CA PHE A 83 1.82 -3.74 -4.24
C PHE A 83 2.59 -4.95 -4.79
N THR A 84 3.91 -4.88 -4.80
CA THR A 84 4.69 -5.96 -5.37
C THR A 84 4.66 -7.22 -4.51
N SER A 85 4.42 -7.08 -3.20
CA SER A 85 4.38 -8.24 -2.35
C SER A 85 3.28 -9.18 -2.80
N ASN A 86 2.23 -8.62 -3.41
CA ASN A 86 1.18 -9.43 -3.84
C ASN A 86 1.45 -10.04 -5.19
N GLN A 87 2.21 -9.36 -6.03
CA GLN A 87 2.49 -9.87 -7.29
C GLN A 87 3.50 -10.97 -7.27
N VAL A 88 4.34 -10.97 -6.36
CA VAL A 88 5.32 -11.93 -6.26
C VAL A 88 4.83 -13.28 -6.01
N LYS A 89 3.62 -13.47 -5.62
CA LYS A 89 3.11 -14.60 -5.35
C LYS A 89 3.10 -15.54 -6.36
N ASN A 90 2.97 -15.56 -7.27
CA ASN A 90 2.81 -16.52 -8.15
C ASN A 90 3.82 -17.21 -8.45
#